data_89020d9e331c1e8ea4b214576c66cfd7
#
_entry.id   89020d9e331c1e8ea4b214576c66cfd7
#
_cell.length_a   1.000
_cell.length_b   1.000
_cell.length_c   1.000
_cell.angle_alpha   90.00
_cell.angle_beta   90.00
_cell.angle_gamma   90.00
#
_symmetry.space_group_name_H-M   'P 1'
#
loop_
_entity.id
_entity.type
_entity.pdbx_description
1 polymer ?
#
loop_
_entity_poly.entity_id
_entity_poly.type
_entity_poly.pdbx_seq_one_letter_code
_entity_poly.pdbx_strand_id
1 'polypeptide(L)'
;LSIHGEKNFPFRKVPSDLDIGLPDGTDDRRYLRELADALDAVSAFRPDLVLYLSGVDPLRSDKLGRLDLTFEGLMERDRMVFEFCRRRGMPVSIAIGGGYADPITDSVEAYANTFRVAREAFRG
;
A
#
# COMPACT_ATOMS: atom_id res chain seq x y z
N LEU A 1 1.38 -9.50 6.55
CA LEU A 1 0.97 -9.33 5.16
C LEU A 1 1.91 -8.37 4.45
N SER A 2 2.37 -8.74 3.28
CA SER A 2 3.18 -7.88 2.41
C SER A 2 2.70 -7.99 0.96
N ILE A 3 2.52 -6.86 0.31
CA ILE A 3 2.31 -6.77 -1.14
C ILE A 3 3.47 -5.96 -1.72
N HIS A 4 4.21 -6.55 -2.64
CA HIS A 4 5.44 -5.97 -3.15
C HIS A 4 5.75 -6.47 -4.56
N GLY A 5 6.62 -5.76 -5.26
CA GLY A 5 7.21 -6.28 -6.48
C GLY A 5 8.09 -7.49 -6.15
N GLU A 6 7.84 -8.61 -6.77
CA GLU A 6 8.55 -9.87 -6.45
C GLU A 6 10.07 -9.77 -6.61
N LYS A 7 10.53 -8.89 -7.53
CA LYS A 7 11.94 -8.64 -7.83
C LYS A 7 12.50 -7.38 -7.17
N ASN A 8 11.73 -6.70 -6.32
CA ASN A 8 12.21 -5.54 -5.58
C ASN A 8 13.28 -5.93 -4.55
N PHE A 9 14.19 -5.00 -4.25
CA PHE A 9 15.09 -5.14 -3.11
C PHE A 9 14.30 -5.16 -1.79
N PRO A 10 14.68 -5.96 -0.80
CA PRO A 10 15.77 -6.93 -0.81
C PRO A 10 15.43 -8.19 -1.63
N PHE A 11 16.39 -8.69 -2.38
CA PHE A 11 16.19 -9.88 -3.24
C PHE A 11 15.89 -11.13 -2.43
N ARG A 12 16.46 -11.24 -1.24
CA ARG A 12 16.11 -12.26 -0.25
C ARG A 12 15.14 -11.65 0.75
N LYS A 13 13.86 -11.98 0.62
CA LYS A 13 12.80 -11.45 1.46
C LYS A 13 12.55 -12.37 2.67
N VAL A 14 12.23 -11.75 3.81
CA VAL A 14 11.79 -12.49 4.99
C VAL A 14 10.31 -12.82 4.79
N PRO A 15 9.91 -14.10 4.90
CA PRO A 15 8.51 -14.48 4.73
C PRO A 15 7.63 -13.91 5.84
N SER A 16 6.40 -13.52 5.48
CA SER A 16 5.33 -13.14 6.39
C SER A 16 4.21 -14.20 6.34
N ASP A 17 3.11 -13.95 7.07
CA ASP A 17 1.95 -14.86 7.05
C ASP A 17 1.23 -14.88 5.70
N LEU A 18 1.30 -13.80 4.95
CA LEU A 18 0.79 -13.70 3.58
C LEU A 18 1.66 -12.76 2.77
N ASP A 19 2.33 -13.30 1.78
CA ASP A 19 3.19 -12.55 0.86
C ASP A 19 2.63 -12.60 -0.56
N ILE A 20 2.41 -11.44 -1.15
CA ILE A 20 1.93 -11.27 -2.52
C ILE A 20 3.03 -10.59 -3.33
N GLY A 21 3.82 -11.40 -4.03
CA GLY A 21 4.83 -10.93 -4.98
C GLY A 21 4.19 -10.61 -6.32
N LEU A 22 4.30 -9.37 -6.76
CA LEU A 22 3.72 -8.91 -8.02
C LEU A 22 4.80 -8.81 -9.11
N PRO A 23 4.49 -9.21 -10.35
CA PRO A 23 5.43 -9.07 -11.46
C PRO A 23 5.72 -7.62 -11.79
N ASP A 24 6.90 -7.38 -12.39
CA ASP A 24 7.29 -6.07 -12.88
C ASP A 24 6.21 -5.46 -13.78
N GLY A 25 5.96 -4.17 -13.63
CA GLY A 25 4.97 -3.44 -14.43
C GLY A 25 3.51 -3.68 -14.04
N THR A 26 3.25 -4.31 -12.88
CA THR A 26 1.89 -4.44 -12.37
C THR A 26 1.24 -3.08 -12.20
N ASP A 27 0.08 -2.90 -12.83
CA ASP A 27 -0.68 -1.67 -12.84
C ASP A 27 -1.67 -1.54 -11.67
N ASP A 28 -2.36 -0.39 -11.60
CA ASP A 28 -3.37 -0.11 -10.58
C ASP A 28 -4.41 -1.21 -10.49
N ARG A 29 -4.98 -1.62 -11.61
CA ARG A 29 -6.09 -2.58 -11.66
C ARG A 29 -5.71 -3.91 -11.03
N ARG A 30 -4.57 -4.45 -11.39
CA ARG A 30 -4.09 -5.72 -10.86
C ARG A 30 -3.73 -5.61 -9.40
N TYR A 31 -3.01 -4.56 -9.03
CA TYR A 31 -2.62 -4.31 -7.64
C TYR A 31 -3.84 -4.22 -6.71
N LEU A 32 -4.84 -3.44 -7.09
CA LEU A 32 -6.04 -3.22 -6.27
C LEU A 32 -6.89 -4.49 -6.13
N ARG A 33 -6.92 -5.32 -7.16
CA ARG A 33 -7.59 -6.63 -7.07
C ARG A 33 -6.90 -7.55 -6.07
N GLU A 34 -5.58 -7.66 -6.13
CA GLU A 34 -4.80 -8.44 -5.17
C GLU A 34 -4.94 -7.92 -3.74
N LEU A 35 -4.99 -6.60 -3.58
CA LEU A 35 -5.24 -5.98 -2.28
C LEU A 35 -6.62 -6.34 -1.72
N ALA A 36 -7.66 -6.34 -2.55
CA ALA A 36 -9.01 -6.72 -2.11
C ALA A 36 -9.03 -8.14 -1.53
N ASP A 37 -8.39 -9.09 -2.23
CA ASP A 37 -8.28 -10.47 -1.77
C ASP A 37 -7.45 -10.57 -0.47
N ALA A 38 -6.37 -9.79 -0.38
CA ALA A 38 -5.54 -9.72 0.82
C ALA A 38 -6.30 -9.17 2.04
N LEU A 39 -7.13 -8.16 1.86
CA LEU A 39 -7.95 -7.60 2.94
C LEU A 39 -8.98 -8.62 3.46
N ASP A 40 -9.52 -9.46 2.60
CA ASP A 40 -10.39 -10.56 3.03
C ASP A 40 -9.65 -11.54 3.95
N ALA A 41 -8.40 -11.86 3.63
CA ALA A 41 -7.55 -12.70 4.48
C ALA A 41 -7.26 -12.02 5.83
N VAL A 42 -6.97 -10.72 5.84
CA VAL A 42 -6.79 -9.92 7.07
C VAL A 42 -8.06 -9.93 7.92
N SER A 43 -9.23 -9.85 7.28
CA SER A 43 -10.53 -9.93 7.97
C SER A 43 -10.68 -11.25 8.73
N ALA A 44 -10.27 -12.36 8.14
CA ALA A 44 -10.30 -13.68 8.78
C ALA A 44 -9.35 -13.78 9.98
N PHE A 45 -8.21 -13.09 9.95
CA PHE A 45 -7.26 -13.02 11.05
C PHE A 45 -7.79 -12.23 12.27
N ARG A 46 -8.69 -11.27 12.07
CA ARG A 46 -9.31 -10.43 13.10
C ARG A 46 -8.30 -9.64 13.96
N PRO A 47 -7.48 -8.77 13.38
CA PRO A 47 -6.53 -7.97 14.15
C PRO A 47 -7.24 -6.95 15.04
N ASP A 48 -6.64 -6.64 16.19
CA ASP A 48 -7.10 -5.57 17.10
C ASP A 48 -6.52 -4.20 16.72
N LEU A 49 -5.41 -4.19 15.99
CA LEU A 49 -4.70 -3.00 15.53
C LEU A 49 -4.04 -3.31 14.19
N VAL A 50 -4.10 -2.36 13.28
CA VAL A 50 -3.39 -2.43 11.99
C VAL A 50 -2.22 -1.45 11.99
N LEU A 51 -1.02 -1.95 11.73
CA LEU A 51 0.15 -1.12 11.42
C LEU A 51 0.29 -1.10 9.90
N TYR A 52 -0.01 0.04 9.31
CA TYR A 52 -0.03 0.20 7.85
C TYR A 52 1.24 0.89 7.37
N LEU A 53 2.16 0.11 6.80
CA LEU A 53 3.29 0.64 6.06
C LEU A 53 2.80 1.05 4.67
N SER A 54 2.62 2.34 4.47
CA SER A 54 2.06 2.92 3.24
C SER A 54 3.15 3.30 2.23
N GLY A 55 4.15 2.45 2.05
CA GLY A 55 5.26 2.69 1.12
C GLY A 55 4.78 3.17 -0.26
N VAL A 56 5.49 4.11 -0.86
CA VAL A 56 5.14 4.72 -2.16
C VAL A 56 6.01 4.23 -3.32
N ASP A 57 6.85 3.25 -3.07
CA ASP A 57 7.66 2.60 -4.10
C ASP A 57 6.87 1.90 -5.23
N PRO A 58 5.57 1.54 -5.06
CA PRO A 58 4.77 1.07 -6.20
C PRO A 58 4.52 2.13 -7.28
N LEU A 59 4.74 3.41 -6.99
CA LEU A 59 4.54 4.51 -7.95
C LEU A 59 5.45 4.35 -9.17
N ARG A 60 4.91 4.56 -10.37
CA ARG A 60 5.63 4.37 -11.63
C ARG A 60 6.91 5.18 -11.78
N SER A 61 7.01 6.33 -11.12
CA SER A 61 8.20 7.19 -11.14
C SER A 61 9.26 6.80 -10.11
N ASP A 62 9.03 5.77 -9.28
CA ASP A 62 10.03 5.29 -8.32
C ASP A 62 11.17 4.57 -9.05
N LYS A 63 12.42 4.99 -8.80
CA LYS A 63 13.60 4.45 -9.47
C LYS A 63 13.98 3.04 -9.05
N LEU A 64 13.61 2.65 -7.83
CA LEU A 64 13.92 1.35 -7.26
C LEU A 64 12.74 0.39 -7.30
N GLY A 65 11.52 0.93 -7.32
CA GLY A 65 10.30 0.17 -7.47
C GLY A 65 10.14 -0.41 -8.88
N ARG A 66 9.42 -1.51 -8.98
CA ARG A 66 9.21 -2.24 -10.24
C ARG A 66 7.74 -2.33 -10.64
N LEU A 67 6.86 -1.67 -9.89
CA LEU A 67 5.45 -1.61 -10.18
C LEU A 67 5.12 -0.35 -10.99
N ASP A 68 3.90 -0.27 -11.52
CA ASP A 68 3.49 0.82 -12.42
C ASP A 68 2.18 1.46 -11.94
N LEU A 69 2.09 1.78 -10.65
CA LEU A 69 0.93 2.46 -10.10
C LEU A 69 0.96 3.96 -10.41
N THR A 70 -0.25 4.52 -10.57
CA THR A 70 -0.48 5.96 -10.64
C THR A 70 -0.69 6.55 -9.24
N PHE A 71 -0.71 7.88 -9.12
CA PHE A 71 -1.13 8.55 -7.87
C PHE A 71 -2.53 8.13 -7.46
N GLU A 72 -3.46 8.06 -8.40
CA GLU A 72 -4.84 7.62 -8.17
C GLU A 72 -4.89 6.18 -7.67
N GLY A 73 -4.06 5.30 -8.23
CA GLY A 73 -3.94 3.91 -7.79
C GLY A 73 -3.46 3.79 -6.34
N LEU A 74 -2.43 4.58 -5.97
CA LEU A 74 -1.96 4.64 -4.58
C LEU A 74 -3.03 5.21 -3.64
N MET A 75 -3.73 6.25 -4.05
CA MET A 75 -4.83 6.83 -3.25
C MET A 75 -5.97 5.82 -3.06
N GLU A 76 -6.31 5.07 -4.09
CA GLU A 76 -7.35 4.03 -3.98
C GLU A 76 -6.89 2.88 -3.08
N ARG A 77 -5.63 2.46 -3.16
CA ARG A 77 -5.02 1.53 -2.21
C ARG A 77 -5.23 1.99 -0.77
N ASP A 78 -4.87 3.24 -0.49
CA ASP A 78 -4.98 3.82 0.84
C ASP A 78 -6.44 3.89 1.29
N ARG A 79 -7.34 4.30 0.39
CA ARG A 79 -8.78 4.35 0.67
C ARG A 79 -9.33 2.98 1.04
N MET A 80 -8.97 1.95 0.31
CA MET A 80 -9.39 0.57 0.59
C MET A 80 -8.96 0.12 1.98
N VAL A 81 -7.70 0.37 2.36
CA VAL A 81 -7.16 0.01 3.68
C VAL A 81 -7.89 0.78 4.80
N PHE A 82 -8.03 2.08 4.67
CA PHE A 82 -8.68 2.90 5.70
C PHE A 82 -10.17 2.59 5.85
N GLU A 83 -10.90 2.42 4.76
CA GLU A 83 -12.31 2.03 4.80
C GLU A 83 -12.49 0.64 5.40
N PHE A 84 -11.60 -0.29 5.09
CA PHE A 84 -11.58 -1.62 5.70
C PHE A 84 -11.43 -1.51 7.22
N CYS A 85 -10.49 -0.73 7.72
CA CYS A 85 -10.28 -0.51 9.15
C CYS A 85 -11.49 0.21 9.79
N ARG A 86 -11.98 1.27 9.17
CA ARG A 86 -13.09 2.07 9.69
C ARG A 86 -14.36 1.24 9.85
N ARG A 87 -14.72 0.47 8.84
CA ARG A 87 -15.95 -0.36 8.86
C ARG A 87 -15.93 -1.43 9.95
N ARG A 88 -14.76 -1.86 10.35
CA ARG A 88 -14.57 -2.90 11.38
C ARG A 88 -14.22 -2.32 12.75
N GLY A 89 -14.16 -1.00 12.88
CA GLY A 89 -13.77 -0.35 14.13
C GLY A 89 -12.34 -0.66 14.56
N MET A 90 -11.46 -0.98 13.61
CA MET A 90 -10.06 -1.30 13.90
C MET A 90 -9.21 -0.03 13.86
N PRO A 91 -8.47 0.26 14.94
CA PRO A 91 -7.47 1.31 14.92
C PRO A 91 -6.40 1.02 13.86
N VAL A 92 -5.90 2.07 13.21
CA VAL A 92 -4.82 1.97 12.24
C VAL A 92 -3.76 3.04 12.50
N SER A 93 -2.50 2.62 12.51
CA SER A 93 -1.35 3.52 12.56
C SER A 93 -0.67 3.53 11.20
N ILE A 94 -0.39 4.73 10.69
CA ILE A 94 0.27 4.91 9.39
C ILE A 94 1.77 5.08 9.62
N ALA A 95 2.57 4.31 8.89
CA ALA A 95 4.01 4.49 8.84
C ALA A 95 4.46 4.71 7.40
N ILE A 96 5.37 5.65 7.21
CA ILE A 96 6.05 5.88 5.94
C ILE A 96 7.35 5.10 5.89
N GLY A 97 7.79 4.72 4.69
CA GLY A 97 9.05 4.01 4.50
C GLY A 97 9.39 3.87 3.03
N GLY A 98 10.61 4.23 2.67
CA GLY A 98 11.07 4.24 1.28
C GLY A 98 10.51 5.41 0.48
N GLY A 99 10.51 5.25 -0.84
CA GLY A 99 10.08 6.28 -1.78
C GLY A 99 11.28 6.98 -2.42
N TYR A 100 11.61 6.55 -3.65
CA TYR A 100 12.77 7.01 -4.42
C TYR A 100 12.34 7.45 -5.82
N ALA A 101 11.24 8.21 -5.89
CA ALA A 101 10.74 8.72 -7.15
C ALA A 101 11.70 9.74 -7.79
N ASP A 102 11.63 9.83 -9.09
CA ASP A 102 12.27 10.88 -9.88
C ASP A 102 11.19 11.57 -10.72
N PRO A 103 10.83 12.80 -10.39
CA PRO A 103 11.37 13.65 -9.32
C PRO A 103 10.96 13.21 -7.91
N ILE A 104 11.78 13.53 -6.92
CA ILE A 104 11.50 13.15 -5.51
C ILE A 104 10.20 13.79 -4.97
N THR A 105 9.76 14.88 -5.54
CA THR A 105 8.48 15.52 -5.22
C THR A 105 7.30 14.60 -5.44
N ASP A 106 7.39 13.60 -6.33
CA ASP A 106 6.35 12.59 -6.51
C ASP A 106 6.19 11.71 -5.28
N SER A 107 7.29 11.31 -4.64
CA SER A 107 7.23 10.57 -3.36
C SER A 107 6.57 11.41 -2.26
N VAL A 108 6.92 12.69 -2.17
CA VAL A 108 6.34 13.63 -1.20
C VAL A 108 4.83 13.78 -1.44
N GLU A 109 4.41 13.98 -2.68
CA GLU A 109 2.99 14.10 -3.03
C GLU A 109 2.22 12.80 -2.75
N ALA A 110 2.79 11.65 -3.06
CA ALA A 110 2.17 10.36 -2.79
C ALA A 110 1.95 10.14 -1.29
N TYR A 111 2.92 10.48 -0.43
CA TYR A 111 2.74 10.41 1.02
C TYR A 111 1.74 11.45 1.54
N ALA A 112 1.77 12.67 1.02
CA ALA A 112 0.78 13.68 1.38
C ALA A 112 -0.65 13.20 1.05
N ASN A 113 -0.82 12.54 -0.09
CA ASN A 113 -2.10 11.96 -0.49
C ASN A 113 -2.58 10.86 0.47
N THR A 114 -1.68 10.03 1.00
CA THR A 114 -2.02 9.02 2.02
C THR A 114 -2.70 9.67 3.23
N PHE A 115 -2.14 10.76 3.75
CA PHE A 115 -2.71 11.48 4.90
C PHE A 115 -4.00 12.24 4.55
N ARG A 116 -4.13 12.75 3.33
CA ARG A 116 -5.39 13.36 2.85
C ARG A 116 -6.51 12.32 2.82
N VAL A 117 -6.24 11.15 2.25
CA VAL A 117 -7.20 10.03 2.19
C VAL A 117 -7.56 9.53 3.59
N ALA A 118 -6.59 9.40 4.49
CA ALA A 118 -6.84 9.03 5.88
C ALA A 118 -7.79 10.02 6.57
N ARG A 119 -7.53 11.32 6.41
CA ARG A 119 -8.41 12.36 6.96
C ARG A 119 -9.84 12.27 6.43
N GLU A 120 -10.00 12.00 5.14
CA GLU A 120 -11.33 11.83 4.54
C GLU A 120 -12.04 10.59 5.07
N ALA A 121 -11.33 9.46 5.18
CA ALA A 121 -11.91 8.19 5.63
C ALA A 121 -12.38 8.22 7.09
N PHE A 122 -11.65 8.93 7.97
CA PHE A 122 -11.94 9.01 9.40
C PHE A 122 -12.60 10.31 9.84
N ARG A 123 -13.01 11.14 8.91
CA ARG A 123 -13.76 12.36 9.20
C ARG A 123 -15.16 11.98 9.69
N GLY A 124 -15.39 12.25 10.95
CA GLY A 124 -16.64 11.91 11.64
C GLY A 124 -17.85 12.71 11.19
#